data_800df1b2e054adb8b3e352438c462ee2
#
_entry.id   800df1b2e054adb8b3e352438c462ee2
#
_cell.length_a   1.000
_cell.length_b   1.000
_cell.length_c   1.000
_cell.angle_alpha   90.00
_cell.angle_beta   90.00
_cell.angle_gamma   90.00
#
_symmetry.space_group_name_H-M   'P 1'
#
loop_
_entity.id
_entity.type
_entity.pdbx_description
1 polymer ?
#
loop_
_entity_poly.entity_id
_entity_poly.type
_entity_poly.pdbx_seq_one_letter_code
_entity_poly.pdbx_strand_id
1 'polypeptide(L)'
;DGTEFTYETPVDTTTSGEKDVVVVAKVGEDTIVKVPAKVVVVDPEVQYVFENPQNTQPDPSESINPDQYPDGTKFTYKDGDVDTTTPGDKKVTVVAKDGEDKLVEVPTVVKVLPVVKPTGVTVLKDSTDLETMVKAKAQEVVDALPKDSIPAGVTVTVKEVKEKPETTATGEQKPAKVVIEYTDDKGRVVGSKEVEVPVTVVGSTSKSLVVFEGDTVESKTVQDAVTPGANGTRGNPVIPEDLTKTTGKKEVTVPVTYDGIKDSEQVKVPVTVLPVAKG
;
A
#
# COMPACT_ATOMS: atom_id res chain seq x y z
N ASP A 1 -33.50 0.81 -55.14
CA ASP A 1 -32.81 0.12 -54.10
C ASP A 1 -31.65 -0.61 -54.72
N GLY A 2 -30.49 -0.64 -54.14
CA GLY A 2 -29.23 -1.13 -54.69
C GLY A 2 -28.16 -0.06 -54.68
N THR A 3 -28.39 1.05 -53.93
CA THR A 3 -27.36 2.07 -53.68
C THR A 3 -26.38 1.57 -52.66
N GLU A 4 -25.10 1.54 -53.02
CA GLU A 4 -23.99 1.25 -52.15
C GLU A 4 -23.31 2.53 -51.69
N PHE A 5 -22.90 2.57 -50.41
CA PHE A 5 -22.17 3.68 -49.82
C PHE A 5 -20.76 3.22 -49.43
N THR A 6 -19.75 3.95 -49.92
CA THR A 6 -18.34 3.66 -49.63
C THR A 6 -17.61 4.97 -49.33
N TYR A 7 -16.50 4.91 -48.65
CA TYR A 7 -15.57 6.04 -48.59
C TYR A 7 -14.77 6.13 -49.91
N GLU A 8 -14.58 7.36 -50.40
CA GLU A 8 -13.77 7.60 -51.61
C GLU A 8 -12.32 7.12 -51.41
N THR A 9 -11.80 7.32 -50.22
CA THR A 9 -10.49 6.79 -49.74
C THR A 9 -10.71 6.11 -48.40
N PRO A 10 -9.96 5.04 -48.09
CA PRO A 10 -10.00 4.42 -46.76
C PRO A 10 -9.75 5.45 -45.66
N VAL A 11 -10.51 5.36 -44.59
CA VAL A 11 -10.32 6.21 -43.40
C VAL A 11 -9.07 5.77 -42.65
N ASP A 12 -8.18 6.71 -42.34
CA ASP A 12 -7.06 6.43 -41.46
C ASP A 12 -7.55 6.28 -40.00
N THR A 13 -7.56 5.05 -39.51
CA THR A 13 -7.93 4.69 -38.12
C THR A 13 -6.71 4.47 -37.21
N THR A 14 -5.50 4.78 -37.69
CA THR A 14 -4.26 4.60 -36.88
C THR A 14 -4.04 5.72 -35.88
N THR A 15 -4.66 6.87 -36.09
CA THR A 15 -4.61 8.02 -35.20
C THR A 15 -6.02 8.49 -34.86
N SER A 16 -6.26 8.82 -33.59
CA SER A 16 -7.56 9.35 -33.12
C SER A 16 -7.82 10.77 -33.61
N GLY A 17 -9.06 11.21 -33.42
CA GLY A 17 -9.53 12.53 -33.75
C GLY A 17 -10.42 12.59 -34.99
N GLU A 18 -10.83 13.80 -35.35
CA GLU A 18 -11.72 14.05 -36.48
C GLU A 18 -10.98 13.90 -37.82
N LYS A 19 -11.59 13.17 -38.74
CA LYS A 19 -11.10 12.93 -40.11
C LYS A 19 -12.10 13.43 -41.12
N ASP A 20 -11.68 14.27 -42.04
CA ASP A 20 -12.48 14.63 -43.19
C ASP A 20 -12.53 13.48 -44.21
N VAL A 21 -13.68 13.08 -44.61
CA VAL A 21 -13.92 11.97 -45.54
C VAL A 21 -14.92 12.38 -46.63
N VAL A 22 -14.96 11.63 -47.72
CA VAL A 22 -15.99 11.76 -48.75
C VAL A 22 -16.72 10.43 -48.86
N VAL A 23 -18.03 10.45 -48.61
CA VAL A 23 -18.91 9.31 -48.83
C VAL A 23 -19.38 9.33 -50.27
N VAL A 24 -19.23 8.20 -50.97
CA VAL A 24 -19.65 8.03 -52.36
C VAL A 24 -20.83 7.08 -52.39
N ALA A 25 -21.95 7.55 -52.94
CA ALA A 25 -23.08 6.70 -53.27
C ALA A 25 -23.01 6.24 -54.73
N LYS A 26 -23.17 4.92 -54.93
CA LYS A 26 -23.13 4.27 -56.25
C LYS A 26 -24.34 3.40 -56.47
N VAL A 27 -24.77 3.30 -57.76
CA VAL A 27 -25.68 2.25 -58.21
C VAL A 27 -24.96 1.48 -59.31
N GLY A 28 -24.62 0.23 -59.04
CA GLY A 28 -23.72 -0.51 -59.88
C GLY A 28 -22.33 0.16 -59.95
N GLU A 29 -21.83 0.46 -61.12
CA GLU A 29 -20.55 1.15 -61.33
C GLU A 29 -20.67 2.69 -61.35
N ASP A 30 -21.91 3.21 -61.40
CA ASP A 30 -22.16 4.65 -61.53
C ASP A 30 -22.17 5.37 -60.21
N THR A 31 -21.33 6.41 -60.08
CA THR A 31 -21.34 7.32 -58.94
C THR A 31 -22.51 8.27 -59.09
N ILE A 32 -23.42 8.25 -58.10
CA ILE A 32 -24.61 9.14 -58.06
C ILE A 32 -24.27 10.47 -57.41
N VAL A 33 -23.60 10.41 -56.22
CA VAL A 33 -23.26 11.59 -55.45
C VAL A 33 -22.05 11.36 -54.59
N LYS A 34 -21.30 12.43 -54.34
CA LYS A 34 -20.19 12.48 -53.35
C LYS A 34 -20.58 13.50 -52.28
N VAL A 35 -20.54 13.09 -51.03
CA VAL A 35 -20.89 13.91 -49.87
C VAL A 35 -19.70 14.03 -48.94
N PRO A 36 -19.19 15.26 -48.73
CA PRO A 36 -18.23 15.50 -47.67
C PRO A 36 -18.86 15.17 -46.32
N ALA A 37 -18.13 14.47 -45.48
CA ALA A 37 -18.53 14.03 -44.14
C ALA A 37 -17.33 14.02 -43.18
N LYS A 38 -17.59 13.84 -41.93
CA LYS A 38 -16.58 13.70 -40.88
C LYS A 38 -16.74 12.37 -40.17
N VAL A 39 -15.60 11.74 -39.86
CA VAL A 39 -15.55 10.54 -39.02
C VAL A 39 -14.66 10.86 -37.82
N VAL A 40 -15.11 10.53 -36.63
CA VAL A 40 -14.31 10.64 -35.41
C VAL A 40 -13.74 9.28 -35.11
N VAL A 41 -12.40 9.18 -35.08
CA VAL A 41 -11.68 8.00 -34.61
C VAL A 41 -11.44 8.17 -33.11
N VAL A 42 -12.06 7.31 -32.30
CA VAL A 42 -12.03 7.39 -30.84
C VAL A 42 -10.93 6.50 -30.28
N ASP A 43 -10.27 6.98 -29.21
CA ASP A 43 -9.31 6.21 -28.44
C ASP A 43 -9.96 5.63 -27.19
N PRO A 44 -9.63 4.38 -26.84
CA PRO A 44 -9.94 3.87 -25.51
C PRO A 44 -9.01 4.52 -24.48
N GLU A 45 -9.55 4.82 -23.30
CA GLU A 45 -8.78 5.23 -22.14
C GLU A 45 -8.70 4.09 -21.14
N VAL A 46 -7.56 3.99 -20.45
CA VAL A 46 -7.37 3.02 -19.37
C VAL A 46 -7.81 3.66 -18.06
N GLN A 47 -8.84 3.10 -17.45
CA GLN A 47 -9.32 3.53 -16.15
C GLN A 47 -8.60 2.75 -15.04
N TYR A 48 -8.23 3.44 -13.95
CA TYR A 48 -7.62 2.84 -12.76
C TYR A 48 -8.56 2.99 -11.57
N VAL A 49 -8.86 1.88 -10.89
CA VAL A 49 -9.70 1.85 -9.68
C VAL A 49 -9.04 0.96 -8.64
N PHE A 50 -9.29 1.20 -7.36
CA PHE A 50 -8.84 0.28 -6.31
C PHE A 50 -9.80 -0.90 -6.18
N GLU A 51 -9.25 -2.07 -5.79
CA GLU A 51 -10.09 -3.20 -5.41
C GLU A 51 -11.08 -2.79 -4.32
N ASN A 52 -12.33 -3.25 -4.48
CA ASN A 52 -13.42 -2.89 -3.60
C ASN A 52 -14.31 -4.11 -3.32
N PRO A 53 -14.37 -4.60 -2.05
CA PRO A 53 -15.20 -5.75 -1.68
C PRO A 53 -16.70 -5.56 -1.97
N GLN A 54 -17.18 -4.31 -2.04
CA GLN A 54 -18.57 -3.98 -2.36
C GLN A 54 -18.86 -4.00 -3.86
N ASN A 55 -17.86 -4.25 -4.71
CA ASN A 55 -17.96 -4.22 -6.16
C ASN A 55 -18.59 -2.92 -6.70
N THR A 56 -18.18 -1.76 -6.13
CA THR A 56 -18.62 -0.47 -6.64
C THR A 56 -18.19 -0.32 -8.10
N GLN A 57 -19.16 -0.06 -8.96
CA GLN A 57 -18.90 -0.01 -10.40
C GLN A 57 -18.14 1.25 -10.80
N PRO A 58 -17.12 1.12 -11.64
CA PRO A 58 -16.44 2.26 -12.24
C PRO A 58 -17.36 2.94 -13.25
N ASP A 59 -17.19 4.24 -13.47
CA ASP A 59 -17.96 4.98 -14.47
C ASP A 59 -17.45 4.64 -15.89
N PRO A 60 -18.28 4.09 -16.78
CA PRO A 60 -17.85 3.77 -18.15
C PRO A 60 -17.30 4.97 -18.94
N SER A 61 -17.76 6.20 -18.62
CA SER A 61 -17.30 7.41 -19.30
C SER A 61 -15.81 7.73 -19.03
N GLU A 62 -15.24 7.24 -17.92
CA GLU A 62 -13.83 7.39 -17.60
C GLU A 62 -12.91 6.38 -18.31
N SER A 63 -13.50 5.42 -19.04
CA SER A 63 -12.75 4.45 -19.87
C SER A 63 -12.66 4.87 -21.35
N ILE A 64 -13.07 6.08 -21.66
CA ILE A 64 -13.08 6.71 -23.00
C ILE A 64 -12.89 8.22 -22.84
N ASN A 65 -12.71 8.93 -23.94
CA ASN A 65 -12.76 10.40 -23.95
C ASN A 65 -14.18 10.87 -24.33
N PRO A 66 -15.03 11.31 -23.37
CA PRO A 66 -16.42 11.69 -23.66
C PRO A 66 -16.55 12.85 -24.64
N ASP A 67 -15.55 13.74 -24.71
CA ASP A 67 -15.56 14.92 -25.60
C ASP A 67 -15.51 14.57 -27.09
N GLN A 68 -15.22 13.30 -27.40
CA GLN A 68 -15.23 12.77 -28.78
C GLN A 68 -16.63 12.34 -29.25
N TYR A 69 -17.67 12.51 -28.41
CA TYR A 69 -19.03 12.06 -28.67
C TYR A 69 -20.03 13.22 -28.65
N PRO A 70 -21.19 13.09 -29.32
CA PRO A 70 -22.23 14.09 -29.23
C PRO A 70 -22.73 14.33 -27.80
N ASP A 71 -23.17 15.55 -27.53
CA ASP A 71 -23.80 15.91 -26.25
C ASP A 71 -24.99 14.99 -25.94
N GLY A 72 -25.04 14.48 -24.69
CA GLY A 72 -26.12 13.59 -24.27
C GLY A 72 -25.87 12.10 -24.53
N THR A 73 -24.70 11.74 -25.11
CA THR A 73 -24.28 10.33 -25.26
C THR A 73 -24.24 9.65 -23.93
N LYS A 74 -24.82 8.45 -23.82
CA LYS A 74 -24.79 7.57 -22.67
C LYS A 74 -23.76 6.46 -22.85
N PHE A 75 -23.02 6.17 -21.79
CA PHE A 75 -21.99 5.15 -21.78
C PHE A 75 -22.34 4.03 -20.80
N THR A 76 -22.19 2.79 -21.25
CA THR A 76 -22.43 1.59 -20.42
C THR A 76 -21.38 0.52 -20.73
N TYR A 77 -21.09 -0.35 -19.78
CA TYR A 77 -20.34 -1.57 -20.09
C TYR A 77 -21.26 -2.58 -20.78
N LYS A 78 -20.77 -3.19 -21.88
CA LYS A 78 -21.53 -4.11 -22.73
C LYS A 78 -21.99 -5.36 -21.99
N ASP A 79 -21.09 -5.93 -21.19
CA ASP A 79 -21.29 -7.22 -20.52
C ASP A 79 -21.80 -7.08 -19.07
N GLY A 80 -22.24 -5.87 -18.70
CA GLY A 80 -22.72 -5.57 -17.35
C GLY A 80 -21.61 -5.14 -16.39
N ASP A 81 -21.72 -5.57 -15.12
CA ASP A 81 -20.84 -5.14 -14.05
C ASP A 81 -19.40 -5.60 -14.24
N VAL A 82 -18.46 -4.67 -13.95
CA VAL A 82 -17.03 -4.95 -13.91
C VAL A 82 -16.68 -5.54 -12.54
N ASP A 83 -15.95 -6.66 -12.50
CA ASP A 83 -15.44 -7.20 -11.24
C ASP A 83 -14.31 -6.32 -10.68
N THR A 84 -14.64 -5.49 -9.68
CA THR A 84 -13.69 -4.70 -8.90
C THR A 84 -13.30 -5.35 -7.57
N THR A 85 -13.81 -6.55 -7.27
CA THR A 85 -13.50 -7.26 -6.01
C THR A 85 -12.14 -7.94 -6.03
N THR A 86 -11.62 -8.23 -7.22
CA THR A 86 -10.31 -8.85 -7.41
C THR A 86 -9.41 -7.93 -8.23
N PRO A 87 -8.14 -7.71 -7.82
CA PRO A 87 -7.22 -6.86 -8.56
C PRO A 87 -6.77 -7.50 -9.88
N GLY A 88 -6.21 -6.67 -10.77
CA GLY A 88 -5.73 -7.10 -12.10
C GLY A 88 -6.43 -6.40 -13.25
N ASP A 89 -6.10 -6.80 -14.48
CA ASP A 89 -6.68 -6.24 -15.71
C ASP A 89 -8.07 -6.82 -15.97
N LYS A 90 -9.08 -5.95 -16.16
CA LYS A 90 -10.43 -6.33 -16.57
C LYS A 90 -10.69 -5.80 -17.98
N LYS A 91 -10.71 -6.71 -18.95
CA LYS A 91 -11.07 -6.36 -20.32
C LYS A 91 -12.57 -6.07 -20.39
N VAL A 92 -12.92 -4.89 -20.87
CA VAL A 92 -14.30 -4.42 -20.97
C VAL A 92 -14.56 -3.82 -22.34
N THR A 93 -15.82 -3.66 -22.70
CA THR A 93 -16.23 -2.91 -23.88
C THR A 93 -17.20 -1.84 -23.43
N VAL A 94 -16.90 -0.58 -23.69
CA VAL A 94 -17.82 0.53 -23.48
C VAL A 94 -18.71 0.67 -24.70
N VAL A 95 -20.02 0.77 -24.48
CA VAL A 95 -21.02 1.04 -25.50
C VAL A 95 -21.45 2.49 -25.35
N ALA A 96 -21.25 3.29 -26.41
CA ALA A 96 -21.74 4.65 -26.51
C ALA A 96 -23.09 4.66 -27.29
N LYS A 97 -24.12 5.32 -26.75
CA LYS A 97 -25.44 5.45 -27.34
C LYS A 97 -25.91 6.88 -27.32
N ASP A 98 -26.59 7.30 -28.43
CA ASP A 98 -27.39 8.51 -28.49
C ASP A 98 -28.86 8.09 -28.57
N GLY A 99 -29.62 8.30 -27.47
CA GLY A 99 -30.96 7.73 -27.31
C GLY A 99 -30.93 6.20 -27.39
N GLU A 100 -31.65 5.62 -28.36
CA GLU A 100 -31.68 4.18 -28.63
C GLU A 100 -30.59 3.73 -29.63
N ASP A 101 -29.96 4.69 -30.33
CA ASP A 101 -28.99 4.39 -31.36
C ASP A 101 -27.60 4.11 -30.77
N LYS A 102 -27.06 2.95 -31.13
CA LYS A 102 -25.67 2.62 -30.79
C LYS A 102 -24.74 3.35 -31.76
N LEU A 103 -23.87 4.21 -31.21
CA LEU A 103 -22.85 4.91 -31.95
C LEU A 103 -21.64 4.03 -32.21
N VAL A 104 -21.05 3.45 -31.13
CA VAL A 104 -19.85 2.65 -31.22
C VAL A 104 -19.70 1.73 -30.00
N GLU A 105 -18.91 0.67 -30.16
CA GLU A 105 -18.39 -0.19 -29.10
C GLU A 105 -16.88 -0.02 -29.04
N VAL A 106 -16.34 0.33 -27.85
CA VAL A 106 -14.91 0.61 -27.65
C VAL A 106 -14.34 -0.39 -26.66
N PRO A 107 -13.53 -1.39 -27.13
CA PRO A 107 -12.81 -2.27 -26.24
C PRO A 107 -11.75 -1.49 -25.45
N THR A 108 -11.70 -1.68 -24.15
CA THR A 108 -10.72 -1.05 -23.26
C THR A 108 -10.39 -1.94 -22.06
N VAL A 109 -9.67 -1.41 -21.07
CA VAL A 109 -9.26 -2.12 -19.86
C VAL A 109 -9.53 -1.25 -18.64
N VAL A 110 -10.21 -1.81 -17.66
CA VAL A 110 -10.23 -1.28 -16.29
C VAL A 110 -9.15 -2.00 -15.50
N LYS A 111 -8.21 -1.26 -14.95
CA LYS A 111 -7.10 -1.76 -14.13
C LYS A 111 -7.46 -1.64 -12.66
N VAL A 112 -7.75 -2.79 -12.03
CA VAL A 112 -8.09 -2.85 -10.60
C VAL A 112 -6.81 -2.98 -9.80
N LEU A 113 -6.46 -1.92 -9.06
CA LEU A 113 -5.25 -1.80 -8.24
C LEU A 113 -5.42 -2.57 -6.92
N PRO A 114 -4.45 -3.41 -6.50
CA PRO A 114 -4.53 -4.10 -5.22
C PRO A 114 -4.43 -3.12 -4.05
N VAL A 115 -5.11 -3.41 -2.95
CA VAL A 115 -4.99 -2.67 -1.69
C VAL A 115 -3.98 -3.38 -0.79
N VAL A 116 -2.86 -2.74 -0.52
CA VAL A 116 -1.82 -3.24 0.39
C VAL A 116 -2.35 -3.20 1.83
N LYS A 117 -2.23 -4.32 2.56
CA LYS A 117 -2.65 -4.47 3.96
C LYS A 117 -1.47 -4.95 4.82
N PRO A 118 -0.63 -4.04 5.31
CA PRO A 118 0.53 -4.42 6.11
C PRO A 118 0.10 -5.05 7.45
N THR A 119 0.89 -6.01 7.91
CA THR A 119 0.79 -6.52 9.29
C THR A 119 1.47 -5.54 10.26
N GLY A 120 1.22 -5.70 11.57
CA GLY A 120 1.76 -4.81 12.58
C GLY A 120 3.28 -4.93 12.77
N VAL A 121 3.86 -3.91 13.39
CA VAL A 121 5.25 -3.89 13.87
C VAL A 121 5.29 -3.82 15.38
N THR A 122 6.30 -4.47 15.98
CA THR A 122 6.61 -4.36 17.41
C THR A 122 7.95 -3.68 17.56
N VAL A 123 8.03 -2.63 18.40
CA VAL A 123 9.25 -1.88 18.65
C VAL A 123 9.51 -1.76 20.15
N LEU A 124 10.75 -1.52 20.52
CA LEU A 124 11.10 -1.20 21.91
C LEU A 124 10.64 0.21 22.27
N LYS A 125 10.33 0.39 23.56
CA LYS A 125 10.09 1.71 24.13
C LYS A 125 11.28 2.64 23.83
N ASP A 126 10.96 3.89 23.49
CA ASP A 126 11.93 4.93 23.13
C ASP A 126 12.76 4.60 21.85
N SER A 127 12.28 3.65 21.01
CA SER A 127 12.93 3.31 19.75
C SER A 127 12.91 4.47 18.77
N THR A 128 14.02 4.73 18.12
CA THR A 128 14.16 5.70 17.02
C THR A 128 13.91 5.08 15.65
N ASP A 129 13.80 3.74 15.57
CA ASP A 129 13.77 2.99 14.31
C ASP A 129 12.36 2.70 13.79
N LEU A 130 11.31 3.20 14.47
CA LEU A 130 9.92 2.93 14.13
C LEU A 130 9.61 3.21 12.66
N GLU A 131 10.06 4.34 12.13
CA GLU A 131 9.79 4.73 10.73
C GLU A 131 10.39 3.74 9.74
N THR A 132 11.65 3.33 9.97
CA THR A 132 12.34 2.35 9.15
C THR A 132 11.63 1.00 9.19
N MET A 133 11.19 0.55 10.37
CA MET A 133 10.49 -0.73 10.54
C MET A 133 9.10 -0.71 9.89
N VAL A 134 8.35 0.38 10.04
CA VAL A 134 7.05 0.56 9.41
C VAL A 134 7.17 0.55 7.88
N LYS A 135 8.16 1.26 7.34
CA LYS A 135 8.42 1.28 5.89
C LYS A 135 8.83 -0.09 5.37
N ALA A 136 9.73 -0.78 6.07
CA ALA A 136 10.16 -2.13 5.71
C ALA A 136 8.98 -3.13 5.73
N LYS A 137 8.08 -3.01 6.72
CA LYS A 137 6.90 -3.88 6.82
C LYS A 137 5.90 -3.66 5.70
N ALA A 138 5.68 -2.40 5.32
CA ALA A 138 4.85 -2.09 4.16
C ALA A 138 5.49 -2.61 2.86
N GLN A 139 6.82 -2.47 2.70
CA GLN A 139 7.55 -2.96 1.54
C GLN A 139 7.50 -4.49 1.42
N GLU A 140 7.64 -5.22 2.54
CA GLU A 140 7.50 -6.68 2.58
C GLU A 140 6.18 -7.14 1.97
N VAL A 141 5.07 -6.45 2.30
CA VAL A 141 3.75 -6.79 1.75
C VAL A 141 3.62 -6.40 0.28
N VAL A 142 4.18 -5.27 -0.13
CA VAL A 142 4.24 -4.87 -1.55
C VAL A 142 5.01 -5.91 -2.36
N ASP A 143 6.17 -6.36 -1.87
CA ASP A 143 7.01 -7.35 -2.57
C ASP A 143 6.36 -8.74 -2.63
N ALA A 144 5.47 -9.04 -1.67
CA ALA A 144 4.71 -10.29 -1.60
C ALA A 144 3.42 -10.28 -2.43
N LEU A 145 3.03 -9.16 -3.05
CA LEU A 145 1.84 -9.11 -3.90
C LEU A 145 1.94 -10.14 -5.04
N PRO A 146 0.89 -10.94 -5.28
CA PRO A 146 0.86 -11.83 -6.45
C PRO A 146 1.06 -11.03 -7.74
N LYS A 147 1.91 -11.50 -8.63
CA LYS A 147 2.22 -10.78 -9.89
C LYS A 147 0.99 -10.59 -10.78
N ASP A 148 0.06 -11.51 -10.75
CA ASP A 148 -1.21 -11.47 -11.48
C ASP A 148 -2.25 -10.53 -10.85
N SER A 149 -2.05 -10.12 -9.59
CA SER A 149 -2.86 -9.11 -8.92
C SER A 149 -2.43 -7.67 -9.26
N ILE A 150 -1.24 -7.49 -9.83
CA ILE A 150 -0.77 -6.18 -10.25
C ILE A 150 -1.12 -6.01 -11.73
N PRO A 151 -1.94 -5.02 -12.11
CA PRO A 151 -2.27 -4.78 -13.50
C PRO A 151 -1.02 -4.58 -14.38
N ALA A 152 -1.06 -5.05 -15.62
CA ALA A 152 0.06 -4.95 -16.55
C ALA A 152 0.54 -3.49 -16.69
N GLY A 153 1.86 -3.26 -16.62
CA GLY A 153 2.46 -1.93 -16.71
C GLY A 153 2.28 -1.05 -15.46
N VAL A 154 1.78 -1.61 -14.34
CA VAL A 154 1.69 -0.89 -13.06
C VAL A 154 2.83 -1.32 -12.14
N THR A 155 3.44 -0.34 -11.49
CA THR A 155 4.42 -0.53 -10.41
C THR A 155 3.85 -0.02 -9.10
N VAL A 156 4.00 -0.81 -8.02
CA VAL A 156 3.54 -0.49 -6.67
C VAL A 156 4.75 -0.19 -5.81
N THR A 157 4.76 0.93 -5.10
CA THR A 157 5.88 1.36 -4.27
C THR A 157 5.43 1.93 -2.93
N VAL A 158 6.25 1.76 -1.91
CA VAL A 158 6.10 2.46 -0.62
C VAL A 158 6.73 3.84 -0.76
N LYS A 159 5.92 4.88 -0.80
CA LYS A 159 6.40 6.25 -0.98
C LYS A 159 7.01 6.83 0.28
N GLU A 160 6.22 6.90 1.35
CA GLU A 160 6.62 7.54 2.60
C GLU A 160 5.81 7.05 3.79
N VAL A 161 6.35 7.22 4.98
CA VAL A 161 5.60 7.14 6.26
C VAL A 161 5.10 8.55 6.58
N LYS A 162 3.80 8.79 6.44
CA LYS A 162 3.17 10.10 6.60
C LYS A 162 2.96 10.48 8.06
N GLU A 163 2.56 9.50 8.86
CA GLU A 163 2.33 9.67 10.30
C GLU A 163 2.86 8.45 11.06
N LYS A 164 3.41 8.66 12.23
CA LYS A 164 3.82 7.61 13.15
C LYS A 164 3.54 8.03 14.60
N PRO A 165 3.21 7.07 15.49
CA PRO A 165 3.05 7.36 16.91
C PRO A 165 4.40 7.56 17.59
N GLU A 166 4.37 8.13 18.79
CA GLU A 166 5.48 8.14 19.71
C GLU A 166 5.68 6.74 20.33
N THR A 167 6.93 6.41 20.68
CA THR A 167 7.28 5.11 21.28
C THR A 167 7.54 5.21 22.79
N THR A 168 7.15 6.31 23.44
CA THR A 168 7.43 6.61 24.84
C THR A 168 6.60 5.82 25.85
N ALA A 169 5.44 5.28 25.44
CA ALA A 169 4.56 4.46 26.25
C ALA A 169 4.43 3.05 25.67
N THR A 170 4.46 2.03 26.55
CA THR A 170 4.24 0.63 26.15
C THR A 170 2.77 0.33 25.86
N GLY A 171 2.53 -0.68 25.02
CA GLY A 171 1.19 -1.13 24.60
C GLY A 171 0.90 -0.84 23.13
N GLU A 172 -0.34 -1.06 22.75
CA GLU A 172 -0.84 -0.71 21.42
C GLU A 172 -0.87 0.81 21.26
N GLN A 173 -0.36 1.29 20.16
CA GLN A 173 -0.33 2.69 19.79
C GLN A 173 -1.31 2.96 18.65
N LYS A 174 -1.51 4.25 18.32
CA LYS A 174 -2.17 4.60 17.06
C LYS A 174 -1.37 4.00 15.90
N PRO A 175 -2.04 3.48 14.85
CA PRO A 175 -1.32 2.94 13.71
C PRO A 175 -0.48 4.02 13.02
N ALA A 176 0.64 3.62 12.47
CA ALA A 176 1.39 4.46 11.55
C ALA A 176 0.68 4.48 10.20
N LYS A 177 0.75 5.61 9.48
CA LYS A 177 0.16 5.77 8.16
C LYS A 177 1.25 5.81 7.10
N VAL A 178 1.11 4.95 6.11
CA VAL A 178 2.07 4.78 5.01
C VAL A 178 1.37 5.07 3.70
N VAL A 179 2.01 5.83 2.83
CA VAL A 179 1.51 6.11 1.48
C VAL A 179 2.07 5.08 0.52
N ILE A 180 1.17 4.34 -0.12
CA ILE A 180 1.47 3.43 -1.23
C ILE A 180 1.12 4.16 -2.52
N GLU A 181 2.06 4.19 -3.45
CA GLU A 181 1.90 4.85 -4.75
C GLU A 181 1.93 3.83 -5.88
N TYR A 182 1.07 4.03 -6.86
CA TYR A 182 0.93 3.20 -8.06
C TYR A 182 1.27 4.05 -9.26
N THR A 183 2.20 3.59 -10.08
CA THR A 183 2.65 4.30 -11.28
C THR A 183 2.47 3.44 -12.52
N ASP A 184 2.13 4.05 -13.64
CA ASP A 184 2.08 3.36 -14.93
C ASP A 184 3.48 3.20 -15.56
N ASP A 185 3.55 2.57 -16.73
CA ASP A 185 4.78 2.35 -17.51
C ASP A 185 5.42 3.65 -18.03
N LYS A 186 4.69 4.77 -17.97
CA LYS A 186 5.19 6.11 -18.31
C LYS A 186 5.65 6.90 -17.07
N GLY A 187 5.59 6.28 -15.89
CA GLY A 187 5.95 6.90 -14.61
C GLY A 187 4.89 7.88 -14.07
N ARG A 188 3.67 7.89 -14.62
CA ARG A 188 2.58 8.73 -14.11
C ARG A 188 1.95 8.04 -12.89
N VAL A 189 1.64 8.81 -11.85
CA VAL A 189 0.91 8.31 -10.69
C VAL A 189 -0.54 8.06 -11.10
N VAL A 190 -0.96 6.80 -11.05
CA VAL A 190 -2.32 6.35 -11.42
C VAL A 190 -3.16 5.97 -10.20
N GLY A 191 -2.57 5.96 -9.03
CA GLY A 191 -3.25 5.76 -7.76
C GLY A 191 -2.33 6.04 -6.59
N SER A 192 -2.91 6.48 -5.48
CA SER A 192 -2.22 6.64 -4.21
C SER A 192 -3.18 6.26 -3.09
N LYS A 193 -2.71 5.48 -2.14
CA LYS A 193 -3.54 5.04 -1.01
C LYS A 193 -2.75 5.09 0.29
N GLU A 194 -3.36 5.69 1.30
CA GLU A 194 -2.87 5.65 2.67
C GLU A 194 -3.32 4.34 3.31
N VAL A 195 -2.37 3.59 3.89
CA VAL A 195 -2.62 2.33 4.60
C VAL A 195 -2.10 2.43 6.02
N GLU A 196 -2.73 1.70 6.93
CA GLU A 196 -2.38 1.68 8.34
C GLU A 196 -1.50 0.48 8.66
N VAL A 197 -0.42 0.73 9.43
CA VAL A 197 0.46 -0.29 10.00
C VAL A 197 0.26 -0.25 11.52
N PRO A 198 -0.35 -1.28 12.14
CA PRO A 198 -0.48 -1.35 13.59
C PRO A 198 0.87 -1.30 14.27
N VAL A 199 0.98 -0.55 15.38
CA VAL A 199 2.22 -0.38 16.13
C VAL A 199 2.02 -0.84 17.57
N THR A 200 2.87 -1.74 18.05
CA THR A 200 2.94 -2.16 19.45
C THR A 200 4.31 -1.79 20.02
N VAL A 201 4.31 -1.10 21.16
CA VAL A 201 5.52 -0.74 21.88
C VAL A 201 5.68 -1.67 23.07
N VAL A 202 6.82 -2.34 23.18
CA VAL A 202 7.17 -3.21 24.29
C VAL A 202 8.33 -2.63 25.08
N GLY A 203 8.40 -2.97 26.36
CA GLY A 203 9.48 -2.53 27.24
C GLY A 203 9.33 -3.17 28.61
N SER A 204 10.44 -3.31 29.30
CA SER A 204 10.53 -3.90 30.63
C SER A 204 10.57 -2.86 31.71
N THR A 205 10.26 -3.27 32.95
CA THR A 205 10.47 -2.48 34.16
C THR A 205 11.43 -3.22 35.08
N SER A 206 12.12 -2.48 35.96
CA SER A 206 13.00 -3.08 36.98
C SER A 206 12.68 -2.52 38.37
N LYS A 207 12.98 -3.36 39.38
CA LYS A 207 12.97 -2.98 40.79
C LYS A 207 14.41 -2.80 41.26
N SER A 208 14.60 -1.88 42.20
CA SER A 208 15.91 -1.70 42.83
C SER A 208 16.23 -2.87 43.78
N LEU A 209 17.49 -3.27 43.83
CA LEU A 209 18.01 -4.23 44.78
C LEU A 209 18.81 -3.49 45.85
N VAL A 210 18.77 -4.02 47.07
CA VAL A 210 19.60 -3.55 48.20
C VAL A 210 20.40 -4.75 48.70
N VAL A 211 21.73 -4.60 48.76
CA VAL A 211 22.67 -5.64 49.18
C VAL A 211 23.72 -5.01 50.12
N PHE A 212 24.46 -5.83 50.83
CA PHE A 212 25.55 -5.34 51.68
C PHE A 212 26.92 -5.54 51.01
N GLU A 213 27.88 -4.75 51.46
CA GLU A 213 29.29 -4.88 51.04
C GLU A 213 29.80 -6.30 51.33
N GLY A 214 30.34 -6.97 50.28
CA GLY A 214 30.81 -8.35 50.33
C GLY A 214 29.75 -9.41 50.05
N ASP A 215 28.50 -9.08 49.90
CA ASP A 215 27.47 -10.05 49.52
C ASP A 215 27.72 -10.65 48.13
N THR A 216 27.32 -11.93 47.96
CA THR A 216 27.22 -12.54 46.63
C THR A 216 25.86 -12.25 46.03
N VAL A 217 25.84 -11.66 44.85
CA VAL A 217 24.59 -11.37 44.11
C VAL A 217 24.39 -12.44 43.04
N GLU A 218 23.37 -13.27 43.23
CA GLU A 218 23.01 -14.33 42.28
C GLU A 218 22.36 -13.79 41.02
N SER A 219 22.69 -14.37 39.85
CA SER A 219 22.08 -14.00 38.57
C SER A 219 20.56 -14.04 38.62
N LYS A 220 20.00 -15.05 39.27
CA LYS A 220 18.55 -15.20 39.42
C LYS A 220 17.89 -14.03 40.17
N THR A 221 18.54 -13.54 41.23
CA THR A 221 18.06 -12.39 42.02
C THR A 221 17.95 -11.13 41.13
N VAL A 222 18.94 -10.90 40.26
CA VAL A 222 18.93 -9.77 39.33
C VAL A 222 17.90 -9.95 38.25
N GLN A 223 17.75 -11.17 37.68
CA GLN A 223 16.71 -11.48 36.72
C GLN A 223 15.32 -11.26 37.28
N ASP A 224 15.06 -11.70 38.55
CA ASP A 224 13.76 -11.58 39.20
C ASP A 224 13.39 -10.12 39.54
N ALA A 225 14.36 -9.21 39.54
CA ALA A 225 14.15 -7.79 39.67
C ALA A 225 13.60 -7.12 38.38
N VAL A 226 13.69 -7.82 37.24
CA VAL A 226 13.15 -7.33 35.94
C VAL A 226 11.81 -7.96 35.67
N THR A 227 10.82 -7.12 35.29
CA THR A 227 9.53 -7.56 34.77
C THR A 227 9.50 -7.25 33.28
N PRO A 228 9.65 -8.26 32.41
CA PRO A 228 9.57 -8.06 30.97
C PRO A 228 8.19 -7.57 30.53
N GLY A 229 8.15 -6.81 29.45
CA GLY A 229 6.90 -6.55 28.74
C GLY A 229 6.32 -7.82 28.12
N ALA A 230 5.19 -7.71 27.45
CA ALA A 230 4.50 -8.83 26.81
C ALA A 230 5.44 -9.58 25.85
N ASN A 231 5.51 -10.92 26.00
CA ASN A 231 6.36 -11.82 25.21
C ASN A 231 7.88 -11.58 25.35
N GLY A 232 8.30 -10.83 26.37
CA GLY A 232 9.71 -10.62 26.68
C GLY A 232 10.32 -11.80 27.44
N THR A 233 11.52 -12.21 27.08
CA THR A 233 12.31 -13.26 27.74
C THR A 233 13.57 -12.68 28.33
N ARG A 234 13.78 -12.88 29.65
CA ARG A 234 14.98 -12.45 30.36
C ARG A 234 16.18 -13.30 29.96
N GLY A 235 17.29 -12.64 29.62
CA GLY A 235 18.58 -13.27 29.45
C GLY A 235 19.40 -13.27 30.73
N ASN A 236 20.63 -13.71 30.65
CA ASN A 236 21.57 -13.72 31.80
C ASN A 236 22.13 -12.32 32.04
N PRO A 237 22.09 -11.80 33.29
CA PRO A 237 22.69 -10.53 33.62
C PRO A 237 24.21 -10.60 33.55
N VAL A 238 24.83 -9.48 33.22
CA VAL A 238 26.29 -9.31 33.36
C VAL A 238 26.52 -8.62 34.70
N ILE A 239 26.89 -9.42 35.69
CA ILE A 239 27.18 -8.95 37.06
C ILE A 239 28.68 -8.64 37.17
N PRO A 240 29.08 -7.36 37.44
CA PRO A 240 30.49 -7.02 37.63
C PRO A 240 31.06 -7.72 38.87
N GLU A 241 32.28 -8.27 38.78
CA GLU A 241 32.96 -8.94 39.89
C GLU A 241 33.23 -8.03 41.12
N ASP A 242 33.21 -6.72 40.92
CA ASP A 242 33.39 -5.70 41.94
C ASP A 242 32.10 -5.06 42.41
N LEU A 243 30.93 -5.61 42.03
CA LEU A 243 29.61 -5.03 42.29
C LEU A 243 29.45 -4.68 43.79
N THR A 244 29.82 -5.59 44.70
CA THR A 244 29.64 -5.43 46.14
C THR A 244 30.94 -5.08 46.90
N LYS A 245 32.05 -4.85 46.20
CA LYS A 245 33.34 -4.50 46.82
C LYS A 245 33.40 -3.12 47.48
N THR A 246 32.48 -2.23 47.06
CA THR A 246 32.42 -0.87 47.60
C THR A 246 30.96 -0.47 47.73
N THR A 247 30.63 0.31 48.74
CA THR A 247 29.29 0.85 48.98
C THR A 247 28.86 1.87 47.90
N GLY A 248 27.55 2.11 47.76
CA GLY A 248 27.02 3.12 46.86
C GLY A 248 25.97 2.59 45.89
N LYS A 249 25.56 3.47 44.99
CA LYS A 249 24.60 3.15 43.93
C LYS A 249 25.32 2.61 42.70
N LYS A 250 24.86 1.49 42.19
CA LYS A 250 25.41 0.77 41.04
C LYS A 250 24.29 0.28 40.14
N GLU A 251 24.59 -0.24 38.97
CA GLU A 251 23.63 -0.82 38.04
C GLU A 251 24.12 -2.17 37.53
N VAL A 252 23.19 -3.10 37.32
CA VAL A 252 23.42 -4.35 36.60
C VAL A 252 22.47 -4.41 35.42
N THR A 253 22.96 -4.84 34.28
CA THR A 253 22.16 -4.93 33.05
C THR A 253 21.64 -6.34 32.86
N VAL A 254 20.34 -6.46 32.57
CA VAL A 254 19.67 -7.70 32.18
C VAL A 254 19.16 -7.54 30.73
N PRO A 255 19.66 -8.35 29.80
CA PRO A 255 19.12 -8.33 28.45
C PRO A 255 17.72 -8.97 28.43
N VAL A 256 16.77 -8.35 27.75
CA VAL A 256 15.44 -8.91 27.49
C VAL A 256 15.23 -8.98 25.99
N THR A 257 14.86 -10.14 25.48
CA THR A 257 14.56 -10.36 24.06
C THR A 257 13.07 -10.43 23.84
N TYR A 258 12.63 -9.95 22.68
CA TYR A 258 11.23 -9.99 22.24
C TYR A 258 11.13 -10.61 20.85
N ASP A 259 10.08 -11.37 20.60
CA ASP A 259 9.86 -11.98 19.28
C ASP A 259 9.72 -10.90 18.20
N GLY A 260 10.45 -11.08 17.11
CA GLY A 260 10.43 -10.15 15.95
C GLY A 260 11.27 -8.88 16.14
N ILE A 261 11.93 -8.69 17.29
CA ILE A 261 12.90 -7.60 17.55
C ILE A 261 14.30 -8.18 17.52
N LYS A 262 15.16 -7.64 16.66
CA LYS A 262 16.52 -8.16 16.45
C LYS A 262 17.43 -7.93 17.67
N ASP A 263 17.33 -6.74 18.27
CA ASP A 263 18.20 -6.34 19.38
C ASP A 263 17.50 -6.55 20.73
N SER A 264 18.24 -7.01 21.72
CA SER A 264 17.74 -7.15 23.08
C SER A 264 17.65 -5.78 23.78
N GLU A 265 16.56 -5.57 24.52
CA GLU A 265 16.45 -4.46 25.47
C GLU A 265 17.47 -4.63 26.59
N GLN A 266 18.25 -3.60 26.90
CA GLN A 266 19.24 -3.61 27.97
C GLN A 266 18.63 -2.97 29.22
N VAL A 267 17.97 -3.79 30.05
CA VAL A 267 17.25 -3.31 31.24
C VAL A 267 18.24 -3.10 32.40
N LYS A 268 18.31 -1.89 32.90
CA LYS A 268 19.15 -1.52 34.03
C LYS A 268 18.40 -1.79 35.34
N VAL A 269 19.04 -2.60 36.19
CA VAL A 269 18.61 -2.90 37.58
C VAL A 269 19.44 -2.06 38.52
N PRO A 270 18.87 -1.07 39.22
CA PRO A 270 19.61 -0.29 40.22
C PRO A 270 19.95 -1.17 41.43
N VAL A 271 21.20 -1.12 41.88
CA VAL A 271 21.68 -1.86 43.04
C VAL A 271 22.28 -0.86 44.04
N THR A 272 21.76 -0.84 45.27
CA THR A 272 22.35 -0.05 46.36
C THR A 272 23.13 -0.96 47.27
N VAL A 273 24.44 -0.74 47.36
CA VAL A 273 25.34 -1.48 48.25
C VAL A 273 25.51 -0.71 49.55
N LEU A 274 25.06 -1.29 50.66
CA LEU A 274 25.12 -0.72 51.98
C LEU A 274 26.40 -1.19 52.72
N PRO A 275 26.95 -0.38 53.66
CA PRO A 275 28.07 -0.80 54.47
C PRO A 275 27.65 -1.90 55.46
N VAL A 276 28.55 -2.84 55.72
CA VAL A 276 28.37 -3.78 56.82
C VAL A 276 28.70 -3.04 58.12
N ALA A 277 27.80 -3.10 59.13
CA ALA A 277 28.07 -2.52 60.41
C ALA A 277 29.33 -3.18 61.04
N LYS A 278 30.36 -2.38 61.32
CA LYS A 278 31.48 -2.84 62.10
C LYS A 278 31.08 -2.88 63.56
N GLY A 279 31.00 -4.10 64.13
CA GLY A 279 30.78 -4.31 65.54
C GLY A 279 31.99 -3.88 66.36
#